data_1f809a0a9072e2a0c8a966da1e6b0145
#
_entry.id   1f809a0a9072e2a0c8a966da1e6b0145
#
_cell.length_a   1.000
_cell.length_b   1.000
_cell.length_c   1.000
_cell.angle_alpha   90.00
_cell.angle_beta   90.00
_cell.angle_gamma   90.00
#
_symmetry.space_group_name_H-M   'P 1'
#
loop_
_entity.id
_entity.type
_entity.pdbx_description
1 polymer ?
#
loop_
_entity_poly.entity_id
_entity_poly.type
_entity_poly.pdbx_seq_one_letter_code
_entity_poly.pdbx_strand_id
1 'polypeptide(L)'
;PQGSKQVVQRLGKYHRTLGPGLNIIFPYIDRVANKVTTKDIVLDIPSQEVITKDNAVIIANAVAYINIISPEKSVYGVEDYRLAIQNLVQTSLRSIIGEMDLDDALSSRDEIKARLKTAISDDIADWGITIKTVEIQDINPSETMQKAMEEQAAAERGRRATVTRADGEKAAAILEAEGRLEASKRDAQAKVVLAEASQRAIQKVTDAIKDNELPVMFLLGEKYIEALKNLSASQNSKVIVLPGDIPAAVRGIISAVSK
;
A
#
# COMPACT_ATOMS: atom_id res chain seq x y z
N PRO A 1 -41.70 -1.95 -35.18
CA PRO A 1 -40.28 -1.58 -35.24
C PRO A 1 -39.41 -2.72 -34.70
N GLN A 2 -38.19 -2.83 -35.19
CA GLN A 2 -37.23 -3.82 -34.70
C GLN A 2 -36.91 -3.55 -33.22
N GLY A 3 -36.81 -4.58 -32.38
CA GLY A 3 -36.59 -4.45 -30.95
C GLY A 3 -37.84 -4.23 -30.09
N SER A 4 -39.02 -4.38 -30.64
CA SER A 4 -40.27 -4.42 -29.86
C SER A 4 -41.16 -5.56 -30.35
N LYS A 5 -41.85 -6.20 -29.41
CA LYS A 5 -42.88 -7.22 -29.65
C LYS A 5 -44.22 -6.73 -29.11
N GLN A 6 -45.33 -7.15 -29.73
CA GLN A 6 -46.67 -6.76 -29.31
C GLN A 6 -47.43 -8.02 -28.90
N VAL A 7 -47.98 -7.98 -27.71
CA VAL A 7 -48.84 -9.07 -27.20
C VAL A 7 -50.25 -8.80 -27.61
N VAL A 8 -50.87 -9.76 -28.34
CA VAL A 8 -52.23 -9.65 -28.85
C VAL A 8 -53.13 -10.58 -28.06
N GLN A 9 -54.24 -9.99 -27.62
CA GLN A 9 -55.37 -10.71 -27.01
C GLN A 9 -56.50 -10.88 -28.03
N ARG A 10 -57.15 -12.05 -27.99
CA ARG A 10 -58.38 -12.31 -28.69
C ARG A 10 -59.48 -12.59 -27.70
N LEU A 11 -60.52 -11.76 -27.68
CA LEU A 11 -61.60 -11.85 -26.70
C LEU A 11 -61.14 -12.01 -25.25
N GLY A 12 -60.11 -11.24 -24.87
CA GLY A 12 -59.54 -11.23 -23.51
C GLY A 12 -58.52 -12.33 -23.20
N LYS A 13 -58.31 -13.31 -24.09
CA LYS A 13 -57.27 -14.34 -23.91
C LYS A 13 -56.02 -14.04 -24.74
N TYR A 14 -54.86 -14.42 -24.23
CA TYR A 14 -53.62 -14.40 -25.03
C TYR A 14 -53.84 -15.20 -26.32
N HIS A 15 -53.46 -14.62 -27.43
CA HIS A 15 -53.56 -15.26 -28.73
C HIS A 15 -52.19 -15.50 -29.36
N ARG A 16 -51.37 -14.44 -29.53
CA ARG A 16 -50.06 -14.53 -30.10
C ARG A 16 -49.21 -13.27 -29.80
N THR A 17 -47.90 -13.42 -29.92
CA THR A 17 -46.97 -12.31 -29.86
C THR A 17 -46.50 -11.94 -31.27
N LEU A 18 -46.71 -10.69 -31.66
CA LEU A 18 -46.31 -10.16 -32.96
C LEU A 18 -44.86 -9.69 -32.90
N GLY A 19 -44.06 -10.19 -33.86
CA GLY A 19 -42.69 -9.71 -34.10
C GLY A 19 -42.63 -8.46 -34.98
N PRO A 20 -41.42 -7.96 -35.23
CA PRO A 20 -41.21 -6.88 -36.21
C PRO A 20 -41.62 -7.33 -37.61
N GLY A 21 -42.21 -6.43 -38.40
CA GLY A 21 -42.66 -6.67 -39.75
C GLY A 21 -44.14 -6.31 -39.95
N LEU A 22 -44.72 -6.72 -41.10
CA LEU A 22 -46.12 -6.57 -41.42
C LEU A 22 -46.89 -7.68 -40.69
N ASN A 23 -47.83 -7.28 -39.83
CA ASN A 23 -48.71 -8.19 -39.12
C ASN A 23 -50.18 -7.77 -39.34
N ILE A 24 -51.03 -8.71 -39.68
CA ILE A 24 -52.47 -8.49 -39.89
C ILE A 24 -53.20 -8.97 -38.64
N ILE A 25 -54.04 -8.08 -38.07
CA ILE A 25 -54.91 -8.34 -36.92
C ILE A 25 -56.37 -8.06 -37.31
N PHE A 26 -57.31 -8.76 -36.71
CA PHE A 26 -58.72 -8.53 -36.93
C PHE A 26 -59.25 -7.48 -35.95
N PRO A 27 -59.60 -6.26 -36.41
CA PRO A 27 -59.76 -5.07 -35.53
C PRO A 27 -60.93 -5.21 -34.53
N TYR A 28 -61.89 -6.06 -34.74
CA TYR A 28 -63.04 -6.26 -33.83
C TYR A 28 -62.84 -7.39 -32.81
N ILE A 29 -61.89 -8.30 -33.07
CA ILE A 29 -61.72 -9.53 -32.28
C ILE A 29 -60.39 -9.48 -31.57
N ASP A 30 -59.37 -8.97 -32.24
CA ASP A 30 -57.97 -8.90 -31.75
C ASP A 30 -57.66 -7.50 -31.20
N ARG A 31 -57.09 -7.48 -30.01
CA ARG A 31 -56.61 -6.24 -29.38
C ARG A 31 -55.15 -6.38 -29.02
N VAL A 32 -54.35 -5.36 -29.32
CA VAL A 32 -52.99 -5.25 -28.82
C VAL A 32 -53.07 -4.89 -27.33
N ALA A 33 -52.73 -5.83 -26.45
CA ALA A 33 -52.76 -5.61 -25.02
C ALA A 33 -51.60 -4.72 -24.56
N ASN A 34 -50.35 -5.15 -24.90
CA ASN A 34 -49.16 -4.44 -24.50
C ASN A 34 -48.10 -4.48 -25.60
N LYS A 35 -47.28 -3.43 -25.63
CA LYS A 35 -46.08 -3.35 -26.45
C LYS A 35 -44.85 -3.46 -25.54
N VAL A 36 -44.08 -4.51 -25.72
CA VAL A 36 -42.93 -4.85 -24.89
C VAL A 36 -41.65 -4.65 -25.69
N THR A 37 -40.66 -3.98 -25.12
CA THR A 37 -39.33 -3.88 -25.71
C THR A 37 -38.54 -5.14 -25.43
N THR A 38 -37.80 -5.64 -26.43
CA THR A 38 -36.85 -6.74 -26.31
C THR A 38 -35.42 -6.22 -26.24
N LYS A 39 -35.26 -4.90 -26.08
CA LYS A 39 -33.95 -4.28 -25.79
C LYS A 39 -33.65 -4.44 -24.31
N ASP A 40 -32.37 -4.26 -23.98
CA ASP A 40 -31.95 -4.21 -22.60
C ASP A 40 -32.60 -3.00 -21.91
N ILE A 41 -33.15 -3.25 -20.74
CA ILE A 41 -33.79 -2.26 -19.89
C ILE A 41 -32.90 -2.09 -18.68
N VAL A 42 -32.63 -0.83 -18.34
CA VAL A 42 -31.90 -0.47 -17.13
C VAL A 42 -32.91 -0.16 -16.04
N LEU A 43 -32.80 -0.86 -14.92
CA LEU A 43 -33.57 -0.60 -13.71
C LEU A 43 -32.67 -0.07 -12.63
N ASP A 44 -32.95 1.13 -12.20
CA ASP A 44 -32.29 1.76 -11.08
C ASP A 44 -32.92 1.27 -9.76
N ILE A 45 -32.10 0.74 -8.87
CA ILE A 45 -32.50 0.25 -7.56
C ILE A 45 -32.16 1.36 -6.55
N PRO A 46 -33.16 1.97 -5.92
CA PRO A 46 -32.93 3.08 -5.02
C PRO A 46 -32.08 2.69 -3.82
N SER A 47 -31.36 3.66 -3.31
CA SER A 47 -30.53 3.52 -2.11
C SER A 47 -31.36 3.03 -0.92
N GLN A 48 -30.82 2.10 -0.18
CA GLN A 48 -31.43 1.59 1.06
C GLN A 48 -30.36 1.41 2.14
N GLU A 49 -30.80 1.56 3.37
CA GLU A 49 -29.98 1.23 4.54
C GLU A 49 -30.05 -0.27 4.81
N VAL A 50 -28.88 -0.85 5.04
CA VAL A 50 -28.73 -2.27 5.37
C VAL A 50 -27.79 -2.38 6.57
N ILE A 51 -28.11 -3.32 7.45
CA ILE A 51 -27.29 -3.64 8.62
C ILE A 51 -26.47 -4.89 8.28
N THR A 52 -25.16 -4.80 8.38
CA THR A 52 -24.23 -5.91 8.20
C THR A 52 -24.22 -6.85 9.42
N LYS A 53 -23.60 -8.00 9.29
CA LYS A 53 -23.50 -9.02 10.34
C LYS A 53 -22.81 -8.50 11.61
N ASP A 54 -21.82 -7.61 11.47
CA ASP A 54 -21.11 -6.93 12.55
C ASP A 54 -21.82 -5.67 13.08
N ASN A 55 -23.14 -5.54 12.76
CA ASN A 55 -24.02 -4.46 13.19
C ASN A 55 -23.63 -3.06 12.71
N ALA A 56 -22.91 -2.97 11.58
CA ALA A 56 -22.63 -1.70 10.94
C ALA A 56 -23.76 -1.32 9.97
N VAL A 57 -24.11 -0.03 9.92
CA VAL A 57 -25.12 0.50 9.01
C VAL A 57 -24.44 1.00 7.74
N ILE A 58 -24.84 0.43 6.59
CA ILE A 58 -24.36 0.87 5.28
C ILE A 58 -25.52 1.26 4.38
N ILE A 59 -25.24 2.14 3.43
CA ILE A 59 -26.17 2.56 2.37
C ILE A 59 -25.70 1.90 1.08
N ALA A 60 -26.57 1.14 0.44
CA ALA A 60 -26.25 0.46 -0.81
C ALA A 60 -27.32 0.75 -1.87
N ASN A 61 -26.87 0.93 -3.13
CA ASN A 61 -27.70 1.02 -4.32
C ASN A 61 -27.10 0.17 -5.44
N ALA A 62 -27.95 -0.18 -6.41
CA ALA A 62 -27.55 -1.02 -7.52
C ALA A 62 -28.30 -0.64 -8.80
N VAL A 63 -27.80 -1.13 -9.92
CA VAL A 63 -28.48 -1.06 -11.23
C VAL A 63 -28.57 -2.46 -11.81
N ALA A 64 -29.78 -2.84 -12.24
CA ALA A 64 -30.01 -4.11 -12.89
C ALA A 64 -30.25 -3.93 -14.40
N TYR A 65 -29.53 -4.70 -15.20
CA TYR A 65 -29.73 -4.79 -16.65
C TYR A 65 -30.52 -6.04 -16.96
N ILE A 66 -31.74 -5.85 -17.46
CA ILE A 66 -32.65 -6.93 -17.75
C ILE A 66 -33.03 -6.99 -19.23
N ASN A 67 -33.42 -8.15 -19.69
CA ASN A 67 -33.93 -8.36 -21.04
C ASN A 67 -35.18 -9.24 -21.00
N ILE A 68 -36.21 -8.88 -21.77
CA ILE A 68 -37.47 -9.63 -21.83
C ILE A 68 -37.38 -10.64 -22.96
N ILE A 69 -37.32 -11.92 -22.59
CA ILE A 69 -37.28 -13.06 -23.53
C ILE A 69 -38.70 -13.46 -23.97
N SER A 70 -39.60 -13.61 -22.99
CA SER A 70 -40.98 -14.04 -23.22
C SER A 70 -41.98 -12.92 -22.87
N PRO A 71 -42.37 -12.09 -23.86
CA PRO A 71 -43.29 -10.98 -23.64
C PRO A 71 -44.64 -11.39 -23.04
N GLU A 72 -45.15 -12.59 -23.36
CA GLU A 72 -46.39 -13.10 -22.81
C GLU A 72 -46.29 -13.29 -21.30
N LYS A 73 -45.21 -13.94 -20.82
CA LYS A 73 -45.00 -14.16 -19.39
C LYS A 73 -44.78 -12.86 -18.65
N SER A 74 -44.10 -11.88 -19.27
CA SER A 74 -43.84 -10.58 -18.62
C SER A 74 -45.11 -9.72 -18.50
N VAL A 75 -46.10 -9.93 -19.34
CA VAL A 75 -47.38 -9.17 -19.32
C VAL A 75 -48.43 -9.84 -18.43
N TYR A 76 -48.44 -11.17 -18.36
CA TYR A 76 -49.49 -11.90 -17.63
C TYR A 76 -48.97 -12.53 -16.31
N GLY A 77 -47.67 -12.67 -16.14
CA GLY A 77 -47.09 -13.27 -14.95
C GLY A 77 -46.96 -12.30 -13.77
N VAL A 78 -46.84 -11.00 -14.05
CA VAL A 78 -46.72 -9.98 -13.03
C VAL A 78 -47.32 -8.65 -13.52
N GLU A 79 -47.96 -7.90 -12.64
CA GLU A 79 -48.62 -6.66 -12.98
C GLU A 79 -47.63 -5.57 -13.39
N ASP A 80 -46.61 -5.34 -12.53
CA ASP A 80 -45.47 -4.44 -12.80
C ASP A 80 -44.16 -5.16 -12.54
N TYR A 81 -43.59 -5.72 -13.61
CA TYR A 81 -42.31 -6.43 -13.53
C TYR A 81 -41.15 -5.53 -13.08
N ARG A 82 -41.21 -4.21 -13.35
CA ARG A 82 -40.16 -3.29 -12.97
C ARG A 82 -40.11 -3.15 -11.45
N LEU A 83 -41.24 -2.84 -10.86
CA LEU A 83 -41.38 -2.70 -9.41
C LEU A 83 -41.10 -4.03 -8.69
N ALA A 84 -41.62 -5.15 -9.27
CA ALA A 84 -41.36 -6.47 -8.69
C ALA A 84 -39.87 -6.82 -8.67
N ILE A 85 -39.15 -6.58 -9.77
CA ILE A 85 -37.68 -6.81 -9.84
C ILE A 85 -36.92 -5.87 -8.91
N GLN A 86 -37.29 -4.59 -8.85
CA GLN A 86 -36.67 -3.65 -7.92
C GLN A 86 -36.77 -4.14 -6.48
N ASN A 87 -37.96 -4.51 -6.03
CA ASN A 87 -38.20 -5.03 -4.68
C ASN A 87 -37.46 -6.34 -4.42
N LEU A 88 -37.42 -7.25 -5.40
CA LEU A 88 -36.69 -8.51 -5.30
C LEU A 88 -35.19 -8.27 -5.15
N VAL A 89 -34.63 -7.41 -5.99
CA VAL A 89 -33.21 -7.04 -5.91
C VAL A 89 -32.89 -6.37 -4.56
N GLN A 90 -33.74 -5.44 -4.10
CA GLN A 90 -33.57 -4.79 -2.80
C GLN A 90 -33.56 -5.80 -1.64
N THR A 91 -34.51 -6.72 -1.65
CA THR A 91 -34.64 -7.73 -0.59
C THR A 91 -33.44 -8.69 -0.59
N SER A 92 -33.04 -9.16 -1.77
CA SER A 92 -31.89 -10.05 -1.92
C SER A 92 -30.58 -9.34 -1.57
N LEU A 93 -30.43 -8.09 -1.98
CA LEU A 93 -29.26 -7.27 -1.62
C LEU A 93 -29.14 -7.10 -0.10
N ARG A 94 -30.27 -6.82 0.58
CA ARG A 94 -30.32 -6.71 2.04
C ARG A 94 -29.93 -8.02 2.72
N SER A 95 -30.41 -9.16 2.22
CA SER A 95 -30.07 -10.47 2.78
C SER A 95 -28.59 -10.78 2.62
N ILE A 96 -28.05 -10.60 1.41
CA ILE A 96 -26.65 -10.92 1.12
C ILE A 96 -25.71 -10.05 1.95
N ILE A 97 -25.95 -8.73 2.01
CA ILE A 97 -25.14 -7.80 2.81
C ILE A 97 -25.28 -8.09 4.31
N GLY A 98 -26.48 -8.45 4.76
CA GLY A 98 -26.72 -8.81 6.17
C GLY A 98 -25.99 -10.06 6.65
N GLU A 99 -25.52 -10.90 5.74
CA GLU A 99 -24.70 -12.09 6.03
C GLU A 99 -23.18 -11.80 6.05
N MET A 100 -22.75 -10.62 5.57
CA MET A 100 -21.36 -10.23 5.42
C MET A 100 -20.94 -9.24 6.51
N ASP A 101 -19.66 -9.26 6.87
CA ASP A 101 -19.07 -8.22 7.70
C ASP A 101 -18.84 -6.95 6.85
N LEU A 102 -18.69 -5.79 7.51
CA LEU A 102 -18.54 -4.50 6.83
C LEU A 102 -17.36 -4.47 5.84
N ASP A 103 -16.21 -4.95 6.27
CA ASP A 103 -15.00 -4.96 5.46
C ASP A 103 -15.17 -5.85 4.22
N ASP A 104 -15.85 -7.00 4.36
CA ASP A 104 -16.16 -7.91 3.26
C ASP A 104 -17.17 -7.26 2.30
N ALA A 105 -18.20 -6.62 2.81
CA ALA A 105 -19.20 -5.94 1.98
C ALA A 105 -18.60 -4.80 1.14
N LEU A 106 -17.61 -4.08 1.68
CA LEU A 106 -16.92 -2.99 0.96
C LEU A 106 -15.90 -3.50 -0.07
N SER A 107 -15.25 -4.65 0.22
CA SER A 107 -14.16 -5.18 -0.62
C SER A 107 -14.61 -6.21 -1.66
N SER A 108 -15.71 -6.95 -1.42
CA SER A 108 -16.12 -8.12 -2.21
C SER A 108 -17.32 -7.85 -3.11
N ARG A 109 -17.35 -6.71 -3.81
CA ARG A 109 -18.47 -6.30 -4.68
C ARG A 109 -18.82 -7.33 -5.75
N ASP A 110 -17.81 -7.99 -6.32
CA ASP A 110 -18.01 -9.02 -7.36
C ASP A 110 -18.72 -10.27 -6.80
N GLU A 111 -18.44 -10.64 -5.56
CA GLU A 111 -19.12 -11.74 -4.88
C GLU A 111 -20.59 -11.40 -4.62
N ILE A 112 -20.88 -10.20 -4.10
CA ILE A 112 -22.24 -9.73 -3.89
C ILE A 112 -23.01 -9.74 -5.21
N LYS A 113 -22.42 -9.25 -6.29
CA LYS A 113 -23.00 -9.25 -7.63
C LYS A 113 -23.33 -10.67 -8.12
N ALA A 114 -22.42 -11.62 -7.95
CA ALA A 114 -22.62 -13.01 -8.36
C ALA A 114 -23.72 -13.69 -7.54
N ARG A 115 -23.71 -13.55 -6.21
CA ARG A 115 -24.74 -14.08 -5.32
C ARG A 115 -26.11 -13.47 -5.63
N LEU A 116 -26.16 -12.14 -5.83
CA LEU A 116 -27.39 -11.42 -6.15
C LEU A 116 -27.99 -11.90 -7.47
N LYS A 117 -27.17 -12.02 -8.53
CA LYS A 117 -27.61 -12.54 -9.81
C LYS A 117 -28.19 -13.95 -9.69
N THR A 118 -27.53 -14.83 -8.94
CA THR A 118 -28.00 -16.21 -8.73
C THR A 118 -29.32 -16.24 -7.96
N ALA A 119 -29.39 -15.46 -6.86
CA ALA A 119 -30.57 -15.47 -5.99
C ALA A 119 -31.89 -15.04 -6.69
N ILE A 120 -31.78 -14.12 -7.66
CA ILE A 120 -32.96 -13.54 -8.31
C ILE A 120 -33.24 -14.13 -9.71
N SER A 121 -32.31 -14.92 -10.28
CA SER A 121 -32.42 -15.43 -11.64
C SER A 121 -33.65 -16.35 -11.83
N ASP A 122 -33.92 -17.22 -10.85
CA ASP A 122 -34.99 -18.20 -10.93
C ASP A 122 -36.38 -17.53 -10.86
N ASP A 123 -36.58 -16.61 -9.93
CA ASP A 123 -37.84 -15.89 -9.74
C ASP A 123 -38.19 -15.05 -10.98
N ILE A 124 -37.20 -14.42 -11.59
CA ILE A 124 -37.40 -13.56 -12.76
C ILE A 124 -37.57 -14.38 -14.03
N ALA A 125 -37.01 -15.58 -14.12
CA ALA A 125 -37.19 -16.48 -15.25
C ALA A 125 -38.67 -16.91 -15.41
N ASP A 126 -39.39 -17.06 -14.31
CA ASP A 126 -40.83 -17.37 -14.32
C ASP A 126 -41.66 -16.26 -14.98
N TRP A 127 -41.21 -15.02 -14.88
CA TRP A 127 -41.82 -13.87 -15.55
C TRP A 127 -41.35 -13.69 -17.01
N GLY A 128 -40.51 -14.60 -17.52
CA GLY A 128 -39.96 -14.56 -18.88
C GLY A 128 -38.94 -13.45 -19.09
N ILE A 129 -38.27 -13.03 -18.03
CA ILE A 129 -37.26 -11.98 -18.01
C ILE A 129 -35.94 -12.60 -17.61
N THR A 130 -34.84 -12.10 -18.16
CA THR A 130 -33.49 -12.53 -17.81
C THR A 130 -32.68 -11.35 -17.35
N ILE A 131 -31.93 -11.55 -16.27
CA ILE A 131 -30.91 -10.60 -15.82
C ILE A 131 -29.64 -10.82 -16.62
N LYS A 132 -29.15 -9.81 -17.26
CA LYS A 132 -27.83 -9.80 -17.88
C LYS A 132 -26.73 -9.61 -16.82
N THR A 133 -26.84 -8.53 -16.08
CA THR A 133 -25.95 -8.21 -14.99
C THR A 133 -26.63 -7.32 -13.96
N VAL A 134 -26.15 -7.36 -12.74
CA VAL A 134 -26.45 -6.38 -11.69
C VAL A 134 -25.15 -5.70 -11.32
N GLU A 135 -25.15 -4.40 -11.33
CA GLU A 135 -23.97 -3.60 -10.94
C GLU A 135 -24.29 -2.87 -9.65
N ILE A 136 -23.39 -2.95 -8.70
CA ILE A 136 -23.47 -2.18 -7.46
C ILE A 136 -22.86 -0.81 -7.76
N GLN A 137 -23.62 0.26 -7.56
CA GLN A 137 -23.12 1.61 -7.78
C GLN A 137 -22.30 2.06 -6.58
N ASP A 138 -22.96 2.13 -5.42
CA ASP A 138 -22.31 2.60 -4.19
C ASP A 138 -22.61 1.64 -3.04
N ILE A 139 -21.59 1.44 -2.20
CA ILE A 139 -21.72 0.87 -0.86
C ILE A 139 -20.92 1.81 0.04
N ASN A 140 -21.61 2.57 0.86
CA ASN A 140 -21.01 3.54 1.74
C ASN A 140 -21.47 3.28 3.19
N PRO A 141 -20.57 3.29 4.16
CA PRO A 141 -20.97 3.27 5.57
C PRO A 141 -21.73 4.57 5.90
N SER A 142 -22.58 4.52 6.91
CA SER A 142 -23.25 5.73 7.41
C SER A 142 -22.23 6.79 7.84
N GLU A 143 -22.59 8.07 7.78
CA GLU A 143 -21.67 9.17 8.14
C GLU A 143 -21.04 9.02 9.53
N THR A 144 -21.81 8.53 10.48
CA THR A 144 -21.31 8.28 11.86
C THR A 144 -20.28 7.15 11.87
N MET A 145 -20.50 6.08 11.14
CA MET A 145 -19.60 4.95 11.02
C MET A 145 -18.33 5.36 10.26
N GLN A 146 -18.47 6.13 9.20
CA GLN A 146 -17.33 6.64 8.43
C GLN A 146 -16.39 7.47 9.32
N LYS A 147 -16.91 8.38 10.12
CA LYS A 147 -16.11 9.17 11.08
C LYS A 147 -15.39 8.27 12.09
N ALA A 148 -16.09 7.29 12.66
CA ALA A 148 -15.47 6.36 13.60
C ALA A 148 -14.35 5.53 12.95
N MET A 149 -14.54 5.06 11.72
CA MET A 149 -13.51 4.35 10.95
C MET A 149 -12.31 5.24 10.61
N GLU A 150 -12.55 6.51 10.25
CA GLU A 150 -11.48 7.47 9.99
C GLU A 150 -10.64 7.74 11.25
N GLU A 151 -11.28 7.93 12.41
CA GLU A 151 -10.60 8.10 13.70
C GLU A 151 -9.80 6.85 14.08
N GLN A 152 -10.37 5.66 13.94
CA GLN A 152 -9.68 4.40 14.18
C GLN A 152 -8.49 4.21 13.26
N ALA A 153 -8.67 4.46 11.95
CA ALA A 153 -7.60 4.37 10.97
C ALA A 153 -6.48 5.39 11.22
N ALA A 154 -6.83 6.61 11.67
CA ALA A 154 -5.86 7.63 12.05
C ALA A 154 -5.05 7.21 13.30
N ALA A 155 -5.71 6.67 14.32
CA ALA A 155 -5.06 6.16 15.52
C ALA A 155 -4.11 5.00 15.22
N GLU A 156 -4.55 4.03 14.40
CA GLU A 156 -3.74 2.87 14.02
C GLU A 156 -2.51 3.28 13.16
N ARG A 157 -2.72 4.23 12.21
CA ARG A 157 -1.58 4.80 11.44
C ARG A 157 -0.61 5.53 12.35
N GLY A 158 -1.12 6.29 13.31
CA GLY A 158 -0.31 6.98 14.33
C GLY A 158 0.51 5.99 15.16
N ARG A 159 -0.12 4.92 15.65
CA ARG A 159 0.55 3.85 16.39
C ARG A 159 1.66 3.18 15.56
N ARG A 160 1.36 2.80 14.31
CA ARG A 160 2.35 2.18 13.41
C ARG A 160 3.50 3.13 13.10
N ALA A 161 3.22 4.41 12.85
CA ALA A 161 4.26 5.41 12.61
C ALA A 161 5.20 5.57 13.82
N THR A 162 4.66 5.57 15.05
CA THR A 162 5.45 5.64 16.27
C THR A 162 6.34 4.41 16.46
N VAL A 163 5.79 3.20 16.25
CA VAL A 163 6.57 1.96 16.32
C VAL A 163 7.69 1.95 15.27
N THR A 164 7.36 2.25 14.00
CA THR A 164 8.36 2.29 12.93
C THR A 164 9.46 3.31 13.19
N ARG A 165 9.11 4.48 13.76
CA ARG A 165 10.10 5.49 14.14
C ARG A 165 11.02 4.99 15.24
N ALA A 166 10.46 4.42 16.31
CA ALA A 166 11.23 3.87 17.42
C ALA A 166 12.16 2.73 16.99
N ASP A 167 11.70 1.85 16.11
CA ASP A 167 12.52 0.79 15.52
C ASP A 167 13.64 1.37 14.63
N GLY A 168 13.36 2.41 13.88
CA GLY A 168 14.34 3.13 13.08
C GLY A 168 15.41 3.82 13.93
N GLU A 169 15.01 4.50 14.99
CA GLU A 169 15.93 5.14 15.96
C GLU A 169 16.80 4.11 16.67
N LYS A 170 16.23 2.98 17.09
CA LYS A 170 16.97 1.87 17.68
C LYS A 170 18.00 1.29 16.70
N ALA A 171 17.59 1.04 15.46
CA ALA A 171 18.49 0.51 14.42
C ALA A 171 19.61 1.49 14.10
N ALA A 172 19.30 2.78 14.00
CA ALA A 172 20.30 3.84 13.78
C ALA A 172 21.31 3.91 14.92
N ALA A 173 20.86 3.87 16.18
CA ALA A 173 21.74 3.89 17.35
C ALA A 173 22.66 2.65 17.40
N ILE A 174 22.15 1.48 17.05
CA ILE A 174 22.96 0.25 16.98
C ILE A 174 24.03 0.37 15.90
N LEU A 175 23.66 0.78 14.68
CA LEU A 175 24.59 0.96 13.56
C LEU A 175 25.67 2.02 13.86
N GLU A 176 25.28 3.10 14.52
CA GLU A 176 26.24 4.13 14.95
C GLU A 176 27.23 3.58 16.00
N ALA A 177 26.75 2.82 16.99
CA ALA A 177 27.60 2.20 17.99
C ALA A 177 28.54 1.15 17.37
N GLU A 178 28.07 0.34 16.44
CA GLU A 178 28.87 -0.62 15.68
C GLU A 178 29.92 0.08 14.82
N GLY A 179 29.53 1.16 14.15
CA GLY A 179 30.44 1.99 13.36
C GLY A 179 31.57 2.61 14.21
N ARG A 180 31.25 3.13 15.41
CA ARG A 180 32.24 3.66 16.36
C ARG A 180 33.17 2.55 16.87
N LEU A 181 32.65 1.38 17.18
CA LEU A 181 33.44 0.23 17.60
C LEU A 181 34.41 -0.21 16.50
N GLU A 182 33.93 -0.32 15.26
CA GLU A 182 34.77 -0.72 14.14
C GLU A 182 35.83 0.33 13.80
N ALA A 183 35.50 1.61 13.86
CA ALA A 183 36.44 2.71 13.71
C ALA A 183 37.55 2.65 14.80
N SER A 184 37.16 2.45 16.07
CA SER A 184 38.11 2.33 17.17
C SER A 184 39.02 1.11 17.04
N LYS A 185 38.49 -0.03 16.54
CA LYS A 185 39.32 -1.21 16.26
C LYS A 185 40.34 -0.94 15.16
N ARG A 186 39.93 -0.28 14.08
CA ARG A 186 40.81 0.08 12.96
C ARG A 186 41.89 1.07 13.40
N ASP A 187 41.52 2.05 14.22
CA ASP A 187 42.50 3.01 14.80
C ASP A 187 43.50 2.31 15.71
N ALA A 188 43.06 1.37 16.54
CA ALA A 188 43.95 0.58 17.37
C ALA A 188 44.92 -0.27 16.52
N GLN A 189 44.39 -0.94 15.48
CA GLN A 189 45.21 -1.73 14.55
C GLN A 189 46.22 -0.84 13.80
N ALA A 190 45.82 0.33 13.35
CA ALA A 190 46.70 1.29 12.69
C ALA A 190 47.86 1.72 13.62
N LYS A 191 47.55 1.99 14.92
CA LYS A 191 48.58 2.32 15.92
C LYS A 191 49.55 1.17 16.15
N VAL A 192 49.05 -0.09 16.19
CA VAL A 192 49.92 -1.27 16.33
C VAL A 192 50.84 -1.39 15.12
N VAL A 193 50.33 -1.28 13.90
CA VAL A 193 51.10 -1.36 12.66
C VAL A 193 52.14 -0.26 12.60
N LEU A 194 51.80 0.97 12.99
CA LEU A 194 52.76 2.10 13.08
C LEU A 194 53.86 1.86 14.14
N ALA A 195 53.48 1.30 15.31
CA ALA A 195 54.42 0.95 16.35
C ALA A 195 55.41 -0.14 15.89
N GLU A 196 54.90 -1.19 15.23
CA GLU A 196 55.73 -2.27 14.65
C GLU A 196 56.67 -1.73 13.55
N ALA A 197 56.12 -0.86 12.65
CA ALA A 197 56.94 -0.20 11.64
C ALA A 197 58.06 0.64 12.27
N SER A 198 57.76 1.42 13.32
CA SER A 198 58.72 2.20 14.08
C SER A 198 59.74 1.30 14.77
N GLN A 199 59.33 0.21 15.40
CA GLN A 199 60.25 -0.77 16.01
C GLN A 199 61.22 -1.35 14.96
N ARG A 200 60.72 -1.78 13.80
CA ARG A 200 61.56 -2.32 12.70
C ARG A 200 62.50 -1.27 12.16
N ALA A 201 62.09 -0.03 12.05
CA ALA A 201 62.93 1.08 11.64
C ALA A 201 64.07 1.30 12.65
N ILE A 202 63.74 1.34 13.95
CA ILE A 202 64.73 1.48 15.03
C ILE A 202 65.72 0.29 15.03
N GLN A 203 65.21 -0.97 14.87
CA GLN A 203 66.08 -2.14 14.79
C GLN A 203 67.07 -2.06 13.61
N LYS A 204 66.55 -1.72 12.42
CA LYS A 204 67.41 -1.57 11.23
C LYS A 204 68.49 -0.46 11.43
N VAL A 205 68.13 0.61 12.08
CA VAL A 205 69.09 1.69 12.41
C VAL A 205 70.07 1.20 13.44
N THR A 206 69.62 0.49 14.49
CA THR A 206 70.50 -0.08 15.52
C THR A 206 71.46 -1.11 14.94
N ASP A 207 71.01 -1.97 14.03
CA ASP A 207 71.84 -2.96 13.34
C ASP A 207 72.91 -2.28 12.41
N ALA A 208 72.56 -1.14 11.85
CA ALA A 208 73.48 -0.37 10.98
C ALA A 208 74.55 0.46 11.79
N ILE A 209 74.27 0.64 13.09
CA ILE A 209 75.08 1.52 13.94
C ILE A 209 76.21 0.76 14.68
N LYS A 210 76.46 -0.52 14.44
CA LYS A 210 77.37 -1.33 15.24
C LYS A 210 78.75 -0.71 15.42
N ASP A 211 79.10 0.43 14.70
CA ASP A 211 80.36 1.15 14.87
C ASP A 211 80.31 2.68 14.57
N ASN A 212 79.22 3.38 14.49
CA ASN A 212 79.22 4.81 14.17
C ASN A 212 78.01 5.56 14.80
N GLU A 213 78.27 6.65 15.57
CA GLU A 213 77.22 7.47 16.22
C GLU A 213 76.45 8.41 15.26
N LEU A 214 76.91 8.58 14.04
CA LEU A 214 76.37 9.52 13.05
C LEU A 214 74.90 9.23 12.66
N PRO A 215 74.41 7.98 12.44
CA PRO A 215 73.08 7.70 12.10
C PRO A 215 72.06 8.00 13.22
N VAL A 216 72.45 7.92 14.51
CA VAL A 216 71.57 8.25 15.65
C VAL A 216 71.28 9.76 15.68
N MET A 217 72.36 10.55 15.45
CA MET A 217 72.27 12.02 15.36
C MET A 217 71.31 12.43 14.20
N PHE A 218 71.42 11.77 13.06
CA PHE A 218 70.53 12.02 11.90
C PHE A 218 69.09 11.74 12.24
N LEU A 219 68.73 10.58 12.85
CA LEU A 219 67.36 10.19 13.19
C LEU A 219 66.79 11.11 14.27
N LEU A 220 67.56 11.51 15.27
CA LEU A 220 67.14 12.49 16.28
C LEU A 220 66.90 13.87 15.66
N GLY A 221 67.69 14.25 14.68
CA GLY A 221 67.51 15.48 13.91
C GLY A 221 66.22 15.45 13.07
N GLU A 222 65.95 14.35 12.39
CA GLU A 222 64.71 14.17 11.59
C GLU A 222 63.51 14.26 12.49
N LYS A 223 63.48 13.53 13.63
CA LYS A 223 62.36 13.56 14.59
C LYS A 223 62.15 14.94 15.20
N TYR A 224 63.23 15.69 15.43
CA TYR A 224 63.16 17.05 15.92
C TYR A 224 62.55 18.00 14.87
N ILE A 225 62.96 17.87 13.60
CA ILE A 225 62.44 18.66 12.51
C ILE A 225 60.94 18.32 12.29
N GLU A 226 60.55 17.02 12.37
CA GLU A 226 59.17 16.58 12.27
C GLU A 226 58.28 17.14 13.41
N ALA A 227 58.80 17.15 14.65
CA ALA A 227 58.14 17.75 15.80
C ALA A 227 57.96 19.27 15.63
N LEU A 228 58.95 19.97 15.11
CA LEU A 228 58.88 21.41 14.79
C LEU A 228 57.89 21.69 13.68
N LYS A 229 57.84 20.85 12.63
CA LYS A 229 56.87 20.97 11.55
C LYS A 229 55.43 20.78 12.05
N ASN A 230 55.19 19.82 12.94
CA ASN A 230 53.88 19.58 13.55
C ASN A 230 53.47 20.71 14.51
N LEU A 231 54.43 21.30 15.24
CA LEU A 231 54.21 22.49 16.06
C LEU A 231 53.90 23.73 15.22
N SER A 232 54.59 23.89 14.09
CA SER A 232 54.38 24.99 13.14
C SER A 232 53.00 24.89 12.43
N ALA A 233 52.48 23.68 12.24
CA ALA A 233 51.19 23.44 11.62
C ALA A 233 50.00 23.58 12.59
N SER A 234 50.24 23.68 13.91
CA SER A 234 49.19 23.91 14.90
C SER A 234 48.75 25.37 14.91
N GLN A 235 47.46 25.64 14.85
CA GLN A 235 46.87 27.01 14.88
C GLN A 235 47.06 27.78 16.20
N ASN A 236 47.75 27.22 17.17
CA ASN A 236 48.05 27.85 18.46
C ASN A 236 49.48 28.38 18.48
N SER A 237 49.66 29.63 18.12
CA SER A 237 50.96 30.35 18.17
C SER A 237 51.38 30.59 19.62
N LYS A 238 52.04 29.61 20.24
CA LYS A 238 52.80 29.80 21.47
C LYS A 238 54.29 29.94 21.13
N VAL A 239 54.93 30.91 21.75
CA VAL A 239 56.38 31.15 21.61
C VAL A 239 57.13 29.89 22.00
N ILE A 240 57.91 29.33 21.06
CA ILE A 240 58.75 28.16 21.29
C ILE A 240 60.14 28.70 21.56
N VAL A 241 60.62 28.51 22.76
CA VAL A 241 62.03 28.81 23.11
C VAL A 241 62.87 27.59 22.73
N LEU A 242 63.66 27.71 21.69
CA LEU A 242 64.64 26.70 21.27
C LEU A 242 65.98 26.88 22.00
N PRO A 243 66.49 25.80 22.60
CA PRO A 243 67.88 25.88 23.12
C PRO A 243 68.87 26.09 21.97
N GLY A 244 69.72 27.12 22.08
CA GLY A 244 70.61 27.51 21.02
C GLY A 244 71.76 26.51 20.71
N ASP A 245 71.87 25.42 21.50
CA ASP A 245 72.96 24.44 21.35
C ASP A 245 72.41 23.01 21.35
N ILE A 246 71.79 22.65 20.24
CA ILE A 246 71.20 21.29 20.01
C ILE A 246 72.27 20.19 20.10
N PRO A 247 73.46 20.32 19.56
CA PRO A 247 74.54 19.33 19.68
C PRO A 247 74.99 19.05 21.14
N ALA A 248 74.97 20.01 22.02
CA ALA A 248 75.37 19.84 23.43
C ALA A 248 74.23 19.11 24.24
N ALA A 249 72.95 19.41 23.97
CA ALA A 249 71.82 18.76 24.62
C ALA A 249 71.71 17.26 24.23
N VAL A 250 71.99 16.92 22.98
CA VAL A 250 72.01 15.53 22.50
C VAL A 250 73.21 14.75 23.07
N ARG A 251 74.40 15.32 23.20
CA ARG A 251 75.57 14.68 23.88
C ARG A 251 75.28 14.41 25.35
N GLY A 252 74.57 15.31 26.02
CA GLY A 252 74.20 15.12 27.43
C GLY A 252 73.30 13.93 27.66
N ILE A 253 72.36 13.69 26.74
CA ILE A 253 71.42 12.55 26.80
C ILE A 253 72.14 11.24 26.50
N ILE A 254 73.05 11.20 25.55
CA ILE A 254 73.82 10.00 25.17
C ILE A 254 74.78 9.62 26.31
N SER A 255 75.41 10.56 26.97
CA SER A 255 76.25 10.27 28.12
C SER A 255 75.55 9.80 29.38
N ALA A 256 74.21 10.12 29.49
CA ALA A 256 73.36 9.65 30.58
C ALA A 256 72.81 8.21 30.37
N VAL A 257 72.72 7.75 29.12
CA VAL A 257 72.25 6.39 28.77
C VAL A 257 73.40 5.37 28.68
N SER A 258 74.66 5.83 28.59
CA SER A 258 75.87 4.99 28.54
C SER A 258 76.42 4.66 29.93
N LYS A 259 75.71 4.99 31.01
CA LYS A 259 75.97 4.54 32.38
C LYS A 259 74.84 3.57 32.79
#